data_be36993c4caf8c61f164b4353004f726
#
_entry.id   be36993c4caf8c61f164b4353004f726
#
_cell.length_a   1.000
_cell.length_b   1.000
_cell.length_c   1.000
_cell.angle_alpha   90.00
_cell.angle_beta   90.00
_cell.angle_gamma   90.00
#
_symmetry.space_group_name_H-M   'P 1'
#
loop_
_entity.id
_entity.type
_entity.pdbx_description
1 polymer ?
#
loop_
_entity_poly.entity_id
_entity_poly.type
_entity_poly.pdbx_seq_one_letter_code
_entity_poly.pdbx_strand_id
1 'polypeptide(L)'
;MSENQVITNMENEVEEMTAIHYLNQDNAVFERTEGGFLSLSYEGKKWDRIQVIRLFPFTEPDSFLSIRTVEERSHEIGVIKNIKEVDKKTRKMLLEQLLSLIHI
;
A
#
# COMPACT_ATOMS: atom_id res chain seq x y z
N MET A 1 5.89 -17.94 34.95
CA MET A 1 5.14 -17.93 34.01
C MET A 1 4.89 -16.63 33.38
N SER A 2 5.12 -15.63 34.04
CA SER A 2 4.99 -14.34 33.48
C SER A 2 5.90 -14.11 32.25
N GLU A 3 7.06 -14.72 32.19
CA GLU A 3 7.95 -14.60 31.05
C GLU A 3 7.30 -15.06 29.75
N ASN A 4 6.65 -16.23 29.78
CA ASN A 4 6.00 -16.74 28.58
C ASN A 4 4.86 -15.83 28.14
N GLN A 5 4.15 -15.25 29.07
CA GLN A 5 3.05 -14.37 28.76
C GLN A 5 3.54 -13.05 28.18
N VAL A 6 4.63 -12.52 28.72
CA VAL A 6 5.24 -11.30 28.21
C VAL A 6 5.75 -11.52 26.78
N ILE A 7 6.41 -12.64 26.54
CA ILE A 7 6.92 -12.98 25.22
C ILE A 7 5.77 -13.10 24.21
N THR A 8 4.68 -13.75 24.62
CA THR A 8 3.51 -13.89 23.75
C THR A 8 2.92 -12.55 23.39
N ASN A 9 2.84 -11.62 24.34
CA ASN A 9 2.33 -10.28 24.07
C ASN A 9 3.24 -9.53 23.11
N MET A 10 4.54 -9.68 23.28
CA MET A 10 5.50 -9.04 22.39
C MET A 10 5.41 -9.61 20.97
N GLU A 11 5.22 -10.91 20.85
CA GLU A 11 5.07 -11.55 19.55
C GLU A 11 3.82 -11.04 18.85
N ASN A 12 2.72 -10.89 19.58
CA ASN A 12 1.49 -10.35 19.00
C ASN A 12 1.66 -8.91 18.55
N GLU A 13 2.32 -8.09 19.32
CA GLU A 13 2.60 -6.71 18.96
C GLU A 13 3.48 -6.63 17.71
N VAL A 14 4.51 -7.47 17.65
CA VAL A 14 5.39 -7.51 16.50
C VAL A 14 4.63 -7.97 15.25
N GLU A 15 3.78 -8.96 15.38
CA GLU A 15 2.95 -9.43 14.27
C GLU A 15 2.05 -8.32 13.74
N GLU A 16 1.42 -7.55 14.63
CA GLU A 16 0.58 -6.43 14.21
C GLU A 16 1.40 -5.34 13.52
N MET A 17 2.58 -5.05 14.04
CA MET A 17 3.45 -4.02 13.48
C MET A 17 4.05 -4.43 12.14
N THR A 18 4.33 -5.71 11.97
CA THR A 18 4.98 -6.22 10.76
C THR A 18 4.02 -6.87 9.78
N ALA A 19 2.75 -7.03 10.17
CA ALA A 19 1.76 -7.63 9.29
C ALA A 19 1.59 -6.79 8.03
N ILE A 20 1.66 -7.46 6.89
CA ILE A 20 1.48 -6.79 5.60
C ILE A 20 0.01 -6.89 5.23
N HIS A 21 -0.58 -5.73 4.94
CA HIS A 21 -1.96 -5.66 4.48
C HIS A 21 -1.94 -5.69 2.97
N TYR A 22 -2.34 -6.82 2.38
CA TYR A 22 -2.36 -6.94 0.92
C TYR A 22 -3.63 -6.34 0.35
N LEU A 23 -3.45 -5.46 -0.62
CA LEU A 23 -4.54 -4.78 -1.31
C LEU A 23 -4.77 -5.41 -2.67
N ASN A 24 -6.05 -5.58 -3.03
CA ASN A 24 -6.43 -6.12 -4.34
C ASN A 24 -7.74 -5.48 -4.76
N GLN A 25 -8.27 -5.89 -5.91
CA GLN A 25 -9.50 -5.30 -6.44
C GLN A 25 -10.74 -5.57 -5.58
N ASP A 26 -10.68 -6.59 -4.72
CA ASP A 26 -11.83 -6.98 -3.90
C ASP A 26 -11.91 -6.19 -2.59
N ASN A 27 -10.80 -5.71 -2.07
CA ASN A 27 -10.77 -5.04 -0.76
C ASN A 27 -10.36 -3.57 -0.80
N ALA A 28 -9.90 -3.07 -1.92
CA ALA A 28 -9.41 -1.69 -2.03
C ALA A 28 -9.95 -1.03 -3.30
N VAL A 29 -10.33 0.24 -3.16
CA VAL A 29 -10.81 1.03 -4.29
C VAL A 29 -9.88 2.22 -4.49
N PHE A 30 -9.31 2.32 -5.67
CA PHE A 30 -8.46 3.43 -6.06
C PHE A 30 -9.21 4.33 -7.02
N GLU A 31 -9.14 5.64 -6.81
CA GLU A 31 -9.78 6.60 -7.70
C GLU A 31 -8.83 7.79 -7.93
N ARG A 32 -9.00 8.44 -9.07
CA ARG A 32 -8.26 9.66 -9.35
C ARG A 32 -9.11 10.86 -8.93
N THR A 33 -8.51 11.76 -8.15
CA THR A 33 -9.18 12.96 -7.68
C THR A 33 -9.13 14.05 -8.73
N GLU A 34 -9.90 15.12 -8.52
CA GLU A 34 -9.92 16.26 -9.43
C GLU A 34 -8.54 16.90 -9.58
N GLY A 35 -7.73 16.85 -8.54
CA GLY A 35 -6.37 17.38 -8.58
C GLY A 35 -5.36 16.47 -9.24
N GLY A 36 -5.79 15.32 -9.75
CA GLY A 36 -4.90 14.36 -10.40
C GLY A 36 -4.18 13.43 -9.45
N PHE A 37 -4.54 13.43 -8.17
CA PHE A 37 -3.96 12.55 -7.19
C PHE A 37 -4.72 11.23 -7.12
N LEU A 38 -4.09 10.20 -6.57
CA LEU A 38 -4.77 8.95 -6.30
C LEU A 38 -5.33 8.96 -4.90
N SER A 39 -6.57 8.50 -4.76
CA SER A 39 -7.20 8.28 -3.47
C SER A 39 -7.38 6.79 -3.27
N LEU A 40 -7.54 6.38 -2.02
CA LEU A 40 -7.72 4.98 -1.66
C LEU A 40 -8.83 4.86 -0.62
N SER A 41 -9.69 3.87 -0.82
CA SER A 41 -10.68 3.47 0.18
C SER A 41 -10.38 2.02 0.54
N TYR A 42 -10.16 1.76 1.82
CA TYR A 42 -9.78 0.46 2.32
C TYR A 42 -10.21 0.31 3.78
N GLU A 43 -10.89 -0.80 4.09
CA GLU A 43 -11.37 -1.10 5.45
C GLU A 43 -12.16 0.05 6.11
N GLY A 44 -13.05 0.67 5.33
CA GLY A 44 -13.88 1.74 5.85
C GLY A 44 -13.19 3.07 6.04
N LYS A 45 -11.93 3.17 5.68
CA LYS A 45 -11.16 4.40 5.74
C LYS A 45 -10.91 4.93 4.34
N LYS A 46 -10.75 6.23 4.23
CA LYS A 46 -10.45 6.85 2.95
C LYS A 46 -9.27 7.80 3.08
N TRP A 47 -8.34 7.68 2.14
CA TRP A 47 -7.20 8.59 2.02
C TRP A 47 -7.37 9.35 0.70
N ASP A 48 -7.46 10.68 0.79
CA ASP A 48 -7.67 11.51 -0.40
C ASP A 48 -6.45 11.58 -1.30
N ARG A 49 -5.30 11.26 -0.76
CA ARG A 49 -4.05 11.29 -1.50
C ARG A 49 -3.10 10.23 -0.97
N ILE A 50 -2.62 9.39 -1.88
CA ILE A 50 -1.67 8.33 -1.54
C ILE A 50 -0.53 8.35 -2.55
N GLN A 51 0.57 7.67 -2.21
CA GLN A 51 1.69 7.49 -3.13
C GLN A 51 1.97 6.01 -3.29
N VAL A 52 2.57 5.66 -4.42
CA VAL A 52 2.88 4.28 -4.78
C VAL A 52 4.38 4.16 -4.96
N ILE A 53 4.98 3.17 -4.31
CA ILE A 53 6.42 2.93 -4.40
C ILE A 53 6.66 1.47 -4.76
N ARG A 54 7.53 1.24 -5.74
CA ARG A 54 7.97 -0.12 -6.08
C ARG A 54 9.00 -0.56 -5.06
N LEU A 55 8.75 -1.68 -4.40
CA LEU A 55 9.70 -2.23 -3.43
C LEU A 55 10.89 -2.91 -4.10
N PHE A 56 10.67 -3.49 -5.28
CA PHE A 56 11.71 -4.16 -6.03
C PHE A 56 11.74 -3.65 -7.47
N PRO A 57 12.18 -2.39 -7.69
CA PRO A 57 12.04 -1.75 -9.00
C PRO A 57 12.85 -2.38 -10.13
N PHE A 58 13.93 -3.07 -9.80
CA PHE A 58 14.79 -3.67 -10.81
C PHE A 58 14.52 -5.14 -11.06
N THR A 59 14.15 -5.88 -10.01
CA THR A 59 13.94 -7.33 -10.12
C THR A 59 12.50 -7.71 -10.37
N GLU A 60 11.56 -7.01 -9.76
CA GLU A 60 10.12 -7.30 -9.88
C GLU A 60 9.32 -6.00 -9.92
N PRO A 61 9.42 -5.24 -11.03
CA PRO A 61 8.80 -3.92 -11.10
C PRO A 61 7.27 -3.92 -11.01
N ASP A 62 6.62 -5.03 -11.34
CA ASP A 62 5.17 -5.15 -11.29
C ASP A 62 4.65 -5.83 -10.03
N SER A 63 5.55 -6.20 -9.12
CA SER A 63 5.20 -6.87 -7.87
C SER A 63 5.57 -6.02 -6.68
N PHE A 64 4.82 -6.21 -5.59
CA PHE A 64 5.10 -5.55 -4.31
C PHE A 64 5.15 -4.04 -4.42
N LEU A 65 3.99 -3.47 -4.75
CA LEU A 65 3.82 -2.02 -4.78
C LEU A 65 3.34 -1.55 -3.41
N SER A 66 4.14 -0.72 -2.75
CA SER A 66 3.80 -0.18 -1.44
C SER A 66 2.90 1.04 -1.61
N ILE A 67 1.73 1.01 -0.99
CA ILE A 67 0.79 2.12 -1.00
C ILE A 67 0.94 2.85 0.33
N ARG A 68 1.33 4.11 0.27
CA ARG A 68 1.72 4.87 1.44
C ARG A 68 1.00 6.21 1.51
N THR A 69 0.92 6.76 2.71
CA THR A 69 0.41 8.12 2.89
C THR A 69 1.44 9.12 2.35
N VAL A 70 1.00 10.34 2.09
CA VAL A 70 1.90 11.41 1.58
C VAL A 70 2.29 12.39 2.67
N GLU A 71 2.03 12.08 3.91
CA GLU A 71 2.40 12.91 5.04
C GLU A 71 3.91 12.92 5.26
N GLU A 72 4.37 13.88 6.05
CA GLU A 72 5.78 13.99 6.39
C GLU A 72 6.33 12.69 6.96
N ARG A 73 5.55 12.02 7.81
CA ARG A 73 5.90 10.69 8.31
C ARG A 73 5.08 9.66 7.57
N SER A 74 5.42 9.50 6.31
CA SER A 74 4.75 8.53 5.46
C SER A 74 4.79 7.13 6.07
N HIS A 75 3.63 6.47 6.10
CA HIS A 75 3.57 5.08 6.53
C HIS A 75 2.81 4.26 5.51
N GLU A 76 3.09 2.97 5.49
CA GLU A 76 2.48 2.06 4.56
C GLU A 76 1.05 1.71 4.96
N ILE A 77 0.13 1.89 4.03
CA ILE A 77 -1.26 1.50 4.22
C ILE A 77 -1.40 0.02 3.88
N GLY A 78 -0.78 -0.39 2.78
CA GLY A 78 -0.82 -1.77 2.35
C GLY A 78 0.08 -1.99 1.15
N VAL A 79 0.12 -3.22 0.66
CA VAL A 79 0.96 -3.63 -0.47
C VAL A 79 0.10 -4.34 -1.51
N ILE A 80 0.29 -3.98 -2.77
CA ILE A 80 -0.28 -4.74 -3.87
C ILE A 80 0.77 -5.77 -4.25
N LYS A 81 0.45 -7.03 -4.05
CA LYS A 81 1.39 -8.13 -4.26
C LYS A 81 1.84 -8.22 -5.72
N ASN A 82 0.91 -8.01 -6.64
CA ASN A 82 1.21 -7.95 -8.06
C ASN A 82 0.17 -7.06 -8.74
N ILE A 83 0.61 -6.27 -9.71
CA ILE A 83 -0.27 -5.32 -10.38
C ILE A 83 -1.45 -6.01 -11.09
N LYS A 84 -1.31 -7.30 -11.37
CA LYS A 84 -2.39 -8.08 -11.99
C LYS A 84 -3.54 -8.39 -11.03
N GLU A 85 -3.35 -8.16 -9.74
CA GLU A 85 -4.39 -8.40 -8.73
C GLU A 85 -5.40 -7.27 -8.62
N VAL A 86 -5.19 -6.18 -9.34
CA VAL A 86 -6.15 -5.08 -9.42
C VAL A 86 -6.73 -5.02 -10.83
N ASP A 87 -7.89 -4.39 -10.94
CA ASP A 87 -8.56 -4.29 -12.24
C ASP A 87 -7.76 -3.43 -13.21
N LYS A 88 -8.10 -3.52 -14.48
CA LYS A 88 -7.37 -2.85 -15.56
C LYS A 88 -7.32 -1.34 -15.39
N LYS A 89 -8.42 -0.75 -14.94
CA LYS A 89 -8.50 0.70 -14.70
C LYS A 89 -7.55 1.14 -13.59
N THR A 90 -7.57 0.40 -12.47
CA THR A 90 -6.70 0.68 -11.34
C THR A 90 -5.24 0.49 -11.72
N ARG A 91 -4.94 -0.57 -12.45
CA ARG A 91 -3.59 -0.84 -12.95
C ARG A 91 -3.04 0.34 -13.74
N LYS A 92 -3.86 0.87 -14.64
CA LYS A 92 -3.45 2.03 -15.44
C LYS A 92 -3.15 3.24 -14.58
N MET A 93 -4.00 3.52 -13.60
CA MET A 93 -3.80 4.64 -12.69
C MET A 93 -2.51 4.51 -11.87
N LEU A 94 -2.23 3.31 -11.38
CA LEU A 94 -1.03 3.05 -10.59
C LEU A 94 0.22 3.21 -11.44
N LEU A 95 0.21 2.70 -12.67
CA LEU A 95 1.35 2.83 -13.58
C LEU A 95 1.59 4.29 -13.96
N GLU A 96 0.55 5.05 -14.19
CA GLU A 96 0.69 6.48 -14.47
C GLU A 96 1.31 7.23 -13.29
N GLN A 97 0.91 6.87 -12.08
CA GLN A 97 1.45 7.48 -10.87
C GLN A 97 2.93 7.16 -10.72
N LEU A 98 3.33 5.93 -11.01
CA LEU A 98 4.74 5.53 -10.95
C LEU A 98 5.58 6.29 -11.97
N LEU A 99 5.04 6.49 -13.18
CA LEU A 99 5.73 7.25 -14.21
C LEU A 99 5.90 8.73 -13.82
N SER A 100 4.92 9.29 -13.15
CA SER A 100 5.01 10.68 -12.67
C SER A 100 6.16 10.87 -11.71
N LEU A 101 6.44 9.88 -10.87
CA LEU A 101 7.53 9.96 -9.91
C LEU A 101 8.90 9.95 -10.57
N ILE A 102 9.02 9.37 -11.76
CA ILE A 102 10.28 9.31 -12.49
C ILE A 102 10.71 10.67 -13.01
N HIS A 103 9.76 11.56 -13.21
CA HIS A 103 10.03 12.89 -13.76
C HIS A 103 10.44 13.94 -12.72
N ILE A 104 10.53 13.54 -11.49
CA ILE A 104 10.98 14.44 -10.41
C ILE A 104 12.52 14.45 -10.26
#